data_af94bc4e91ed1240b40b7e80594adfec
#
_entry.id   af94bc4e91ed1240b40b7e80594adfec
#
_cell.length_a   1.000
_cell.length_b   1.000
_cell.length_c   1.000
_cell.angle_alpha   90.00
_cell.angle_beta   90.00
_cell.angle_gamma   90.00
#
_symmetry.space_group_name_H-M   'P 1'
#
loop_
_entity.id
_entity.type
_entity.pdbx_description
1 polymer ?
#
loop_
_entity_poly.entity_id
_entity_poly.type
_entity_poly.pdbx_seq_one_letter_code
_entity_poly.pdbx_strand_id
1 'polypeptide(L)'
;MIDLRLSESELEARRDHLVQFIRETASAAGTDRAVLGLSGGIDSTLTAYLAVEALGEENLHGLVMPGEVSREENMSDAEWVAQELGIPYDVFEINPIVNEFLDTYSEAEADRGTAQEAAQ
;
A
#
# COMPACT_ATOMS: atom_id res chain seq x y z
N MET A 1 28.26 -11.06 14.93
CA MET A 1 26.98 -10.92 14.15
C MET A 1 25.99 -10.09 14.95
N ILE A 2 25.40 -9.12 14.31
CA ILE A 2 24.40 -8.27 14.96
C ILE A 2 23.08 -9.04 15.03
N ASP A 3 22.51 -9.12 16.22
CA ASP A 3 21.20 -9.74 16.40
C ASP A 3 20.15 -8.68 16.10
N LEU A 4 19.41 -8.89 15.00
CA LEU A 4 18.36 -7.98 14.57
C LEU A 4 16.98 -8.33 15.15
N ARG A 5 16.94 -9.38 15.96
CA ARG A 5 15.67 -9.77 16.59
C ARG A 5 15.37 -8.88 17.80
N LEU A 6 14.12 -8.49 17.87
CA LEU A 6 13.64 -7.69 18.99
C LEU A 6 13.03 -8.62 20.05
N SER A 7 13.13 -8.25 21.31
CA SER A 7 12.40 -8.94 22.37
C SER A 7 10.89 -8.66 22.24
N GLU A 8 10.06 -9.46 22.90
CA GLU A 8 8.61 -9.26 22.88
C GLU A 8 8.25 -7.86 23.42
N SER A 9 8.91 -7.41 24.49
CA SER A 9 8.64 -6.09 25.04
C SER A 9 9.05 -4.97 24.08
N GLU A 10 10.14 -5.14 23.34
CA GLU A 10 10.55 -4.18 22.33
C GLU A 10 9.58 -4.13 21.16
N LEU A 11 9.07 -5.29 20.71
CA LEU A 11 8.08 -5.37 19.64
C LEU A 11 6.78 -4.69 20.06
N GLU A 12 6.31 -4.93 21.28
CA GLU A 12 5.10 -4.30 21.80
C GLU A 12 5.27 -2.78 21.88
N ALA A 13 6.43 -2.32 22.35
CA ALA A 13 6.72 -0.89 22.44
C ALA A 13 6.71 -0.23 21.06
N ARG A 14 7.29 -0.90 20.05
CA ARG A 14 7.30 -0.39 18.70
C ARG A 14 5.91 -0.38 18.07
N ARG A 15 5.13 -1.43 18.32
CA ARG A 15 3.74 -1.52 17.88
C ARG A 15 2.93 -0.37 18.48
N ASP A 16 3.03 -0.16 19.78
CA ASP A 16 2.31 0.92 20.47
C ASP A 16 2.71 2.28 19.91
N HIS A 17 3.98 2.48 19.64
CA HIS A 17 4.49 3.72 19.06
C HIS A 17 3.92 3.95 17.66
N LEU A 18 3.89 2.93 16.81
CA LEU A 18 3.35 3.05 15.46
C LEU A 18 1.85 3.27 15.46
N VAL A 19 1.12 2.59 16.32
CA VAL A 19 -0.32 2.77 16.47
C VAL A 19 -0.62 4.21 16.91
N GLN A 20 0.12 4.72 17.89
CA GLN A 20 -0.05 6.08 18.36
C GLN A 20 0.31 7.10 17.29
N PHE A 21 1.37 6.82 16.53
CA PHE A 21 1.77 7.67 15.40
C PHE A 21 0.66 7.78 14.37
N ILE A 22 0.01 6.67 14.03
CA ILE A 22 -1.11 6.66 13.08
C ILE A 22 -2.28 7.50 13.62
N ARG A 23 -2.62 7.32 14.89
CA ARG A 23 -3.70 8.10 15.53
C ARG A 23 -3.41 9.60 15.50
N GLU A 24 -2.21 9.98 15.86
CA GLU A 24 -1.80 11.39 15.92
C GLU A 24 -1.76 12.00 14.52
N THR A 25 -1.29 11.25 13.54
CA THR A 25 -1.24 11.71 12.15
C THR A 25 -2.65 11.95 11.60
N ALA A 26 -3.56 11.03 11.84
CA ALA A 26 -4.95 11.19 11.42
C ALA A 26 -5.61 12.37 12.12
N SER A 27 -5.41 12.48 13.43
CA SER A 27 -5.95 13.58 14.22
C SER A 27 -5.42 14.93 13.75
N ALA A 28 -4.13 15.01 13.44
CA ALA A 28 -3.52 16.23 12.90
C ALA A 28 -4.11 16.60 11.54
N ALA A 29 -4.53 15.62 10.75
CA ALA A 29 -5.20 15.84 9.48
C ALA A 29 -6.70 16.14 9.65
N GLY A 30 -7.21 16.12 10.87
CA GLY A 30 -8.61 16.41 11.16
C GLY A 30 -9.57 15.28 10.86
N THR A 31 -9.08 14.03 10.88
CA THR A 31 -9.90 12.88 10.56
C THR A 31 -9.56 11.69 11.46
N ASP A 32 -10.46 10.73 11.53
CA ASP A 32 -10.23 9.42 12.15
C ASP A 32 -10.33 8.30 11.11
N ARG A 33 -10.39 8.65 9.82
CA ARG A 33 -10.57 7.70 8.72
C ARG A 33 -9.34 7.66 7.82
N ALA A 34 -9.14 6.52 7.18
CA ALA A 34 -8.03 6.35 6.26
C ALA A 34 -8.39 5.39 5.14
N VAL A 35 -7.69 5.55 4.03
CA VAL A 35 -7.77 4.65 2.88
C VAL A 35 -6.42 3.95 2.77
N LEU A 36 -6.46 2.66 2.54
CA LEU A 36 -5.26 1.82 2.46
C LEU A 36 -5.20 1.09 1.13
N GLY A 37 -4.04 1.14 0.49
CA GLY A 37 -3.76 0.26 -0.63
C GLY A 37 -3.38 -1.13 -0.12
N LEU A 38 -4.03 -2.15 -0.62
CA LEU A 38 -3.76 -3.54 -0.26
C LEU A 38 -3.18 -4.28 -1.47
N SER A 39 -2.02 -4.84 -1.28
CA SER A 39 -1.32 -5.56 -2.34
C SER A 39 -1.24 -7.07 -2.11
N GLY A 40 -1.59 -7.52 -0.91
CA GLY A 40 -1.38 -8.90 -0.49
C GLY A 40 0.04 -9.16 -0.02
N GLY A 41 0.93 -8.17 -0.09
CA GLY A 41 2.28 -8.29 0.41
C GLY A 41 2.36 -8.05 1.92
N ILE A 42 3.50 -8.39 2.50
CA ILE A 42 3.69 -8.35 3.95
C ILE A 42 3.66 -6.94 4.52
N ASP A 43 4.22 -5.97 3.79
CA ASP A 43 4.29 -4.59 4.26
C ASP A 43 2.93 -3.93 4.31
N SER A 44 2.13 -4.10 3.24
CA SER A 44 0.78 -3.53 3.21
C SER A 44 -0.14 -4.21 4.22
N THR A 45 0.06 -5.51 4.43
CA THR A 45 -0.71 -6.27 5.42
C THR A 45 -0.39 -5.78 6.83
N LEU A 46 0.88 -5.60 7.16
CA LEU A 46 1.29 -5.10 8.46
C LEU A 46 0.73 -3.70 8.70
N THR A 47 0.82 -2.82 7.71
CA THR A 47 0.26 -1.47 7.80
C THR A 47 -1.24 -1.52 8.06
N ALA A 48 -1.95 -2.41 7.38
CA ALA A 48 -3.39 -2.56 7.55
C ALA A 48 -3.75 -3.00 8.98
N TYR A 49 -3.03 -3.97 9.52
CA TYR A 49 -3.25 -4.42 10.91
C TYR A 49 -3.02 -3.30 11.91
N LEU A 50 -1.94 -2.53 11.75
CA LEU A 50 -1.65 -1.40 12.63
C LEU A 50 -2.70 -0.31 12.51
N ALA A 51 -3.18 -0.04 11.30
CA ALA A 51 -4.20 0.97 11.07
C ALA A 51 -5.55 0.57 11.69
N VAL A 52 -5.92 -0.71 11.61
CA VAL A 52 -7.14 -1.21 12.27
C VAL A 52 -7.03 -1.02 13.77
N GLU A 53 -5.88 -1.33 14.34
CA GLU A 53 -5.66 -1.14 15.78
C GLU A 53 -5.72 0.32 16.17
N ALA A 54 -5.19 1.20 15.33
CA ALA A 54 -5.16 2.64 15.62
C ALA A 54 -6.51 3.33 15.43
N LEU A 55 -7.23 3.02 14.38
CA LEU A 55 -8.41 3.79 13.95
C LEU A 55 -9.73 3.02 14.02
N GLY A 56 -9.65 1.69 14.08
CA GLY A 56 -10.84 0.85 14.03
C GLY A 56 -11.20 0.45 12.62
N GLU A 57 -11.77 -0.73 12.48
CA GLU A 57 -12.10 -1.31 11.16
C GLU A 57 -13.15 -0.48 10.40
N GLU A 58 -14.08 0.12 11.11
CA GLU A 58 -15.14 0.92 10.50
C GLU A 58 -14.64 2.25 9.92
N ASN A 59 -13.44 2.67 10.30
CA ASN A 59 -12.85 3.92 9.84
C ASN A 59 -11.84 3.74 8.71
N LEU A 60 -11.69 2.52 8.23
CA LEU A 60 -10.74 2.19 7.18
C LEU A 60 -11.46 1.71 5.93
N HIS A 61 -10.88 2.02 4.79
CA HIS A 61 -11.36 1.53 3.50
C HIS A 61 -10.16 1.01 2.71
N GLY A 62 -10.24 -0.23 2.26
CA GLY A 62 -9.19 -0.85 1.48
C GLY A 62 -9.38 -0.64 -0.01
N LEU A 63 -8.28 -0.38 -0.71
CA LEU A 63 -8.26 -0.36 -2.17
C LEU A 63 -7.40 -1.51 -2.65
N VAL A 64 -8.01 -2.45 -3.35
CA VAL A 64 -7.31 -3.55 -4.00
C VAL A 64 -7.10 -3.15 -5.44
N MET A 65 -5.85 -2.94 -5.84
CA MET A 65 -5.51 -2.44 -7.16
C MET A 65 -4.69 -3.49 -7.92
N PRO A 66 -5.37 -4.46 -8.56
CA PRO A 66 -4.65 -5.46 -9.33
C PRO A 66 -3.98 -4.81 -10.53
N GLY A 67 -2.68 -5.08 -10.70
CA GLY A 67 -1.93 -4.62 -11.84
C GLY A 67 -1.86 -5.70 -12.91
N GLU A 68 -1.22 -5.36 -14.02
CA GLU A 68 -1.06 -6.27 -15.16
C GLU A 68 -0.31 -7.54 -14.78
N VAL A 69 0.66 -7.43 -13.88
CA VAL A 69 1.42 -8.56 -13.36
C VAL A 69 0.78 -9.20 -12.14
N SER A 70 -0.33 -8.65 -11.66
CA SER A 70 -1.02 -9.23 -10.51
C SER A 70 -1.73 -10.51 -10.93
N ARG A 71 -1.44 -11.58 -10.25
CA ARG A 71 -2.10 -12.85 -10.45
C ARG A 71 -3.36 -12.87 -9.59
N GLU A 72 -4.29 -13.73 -9.96
CA GLU A 72 -5.48 -13.95 -9.14
C GLU A 72 -5.12 -14.23 -7.69
N GLU A 73 -4.02 -14.95 -7.47
CA GLU A 73 -3.53 -15.27 -6.12
C GLU A 73 -3.23 -14.01 -5.31
N ASN A 74 -2.52 -13.02 -5.89
CA ASN A 74 -2.19 -11.79 -5.19
C ASN A 74 -3.44 -10.97 -4.89
N MET A 75 -4.38 -10.93 -5.83
CA MET A 75 -5.65 -10.26 -5.62
C MET A 75 -6.44 -10.94 -4.52
N SER A 76 -6.49 -12.28 -4.53
CA SER A 76 -7.15 -13.05 -3.49
C SER A 76 -6.53 -12.81 -2.12
N ASP A 77 -5.21 -12.69 -2.04
CA ASP A 77 -4.52 -12.42 -0.79
C ASP A 77 -4.90 -11.04 -0.23
N ALA A 78 -4.94 -10.03 -1.08
CA ALA A 78 -5.34 -8.68 -0.67
C ALA A 78 -6.80 -8.65 -0.19
N GLU A 79 -7.69 -9.31 -0.90
CA GLU A 79 -9.09 -9.41 -0.50
C GLU A 79 -9.23 -10.19 0.80
N TRP A 80 -8.46 -11.27 0.94
CA TRP A 80 -8.45 -12.07 2.15
C TRP A 80 -8.05 -11.23 3.36
N VAL A 81 -7.02 -10.41 3.22
CA VAL A 81 -6.58 -9.52 4.30
C VAL A 81 -7.70 -8.55 4.68
N ALA A 82 -8.36 -7.93 3.71
CA ALA A 82 -9.45 -7.01 3.98
C ALA A 82 -10.61 -7.70 4.70
N GLN A 83 -10.95 -8.91 4.27
CA GLN A 83 -12.02 -9.69 4.89
C GLN A 83 -11.65 -10.12 6.31
N GLU A 84 -10.41 -10.55 6.49
CA GLU A 84 -9.92 -10.99 7.81
C GLU A 84 -9.94 -9.83 8.81
N LEU A 85 -9.59 -8.63 8.36
CA LEU A 85 -9.60 -7.44 9.21
C LEU A 85 -11.00 -6.83 9.36
N GLY A 86 -11.96 -7.26 8.57
CA GLY A 86 -13.32 -6.73 8.62
C GLY A 86 -13.47 -5.33 8.07
N ILE A 87 -12.55 -4.89 7.21
CA ILE A 87 -12.62 -3.55 6.61
C ILE A 87 -13.35 -3.61 5.26
N PRO A 88 -14.16 -2.58 4.95
CA PRO A 88 -14.72 -2.47 3.62
C PRO A 88 -13.62 -2.21 2.59
N TYR A 89 -13.79 -2.74 1.38
CA TYR A 89 -12.79 -2.55 0.34
C TYR A 89 -13.46 -2.50 -1.03
N ASP A 90 -12.74 -1.87 -1.97
CA ASP A 90 -13.11 -1.86 -3.38
C ASP A 90 -11.96 -2.40 -4.20
N VAL A 91 -12.28 -3.10 -5.27
CA VAL A 91 -11.30 -3.55 -6.26
C VAL A 91 -11.28 -2.52 -7.38
N PHE A 92 -10.12 -1.92 -7.60
CA PHE A 92 -9.95 -0.88 -8.60
C PHE A 92 -9.01 -1.37 -9.68
N GLU A 93 -9.54 -1.53 -10.89
CA GLU A 93 -8.75 -2.00 -12.04
C GLU A 93 -7.85 -0.88 -12.54
N ILE A 94 -6.53 -1.04 -12.37
CA ILE A 94 -5.56 -0.02 -12.75
C ILE A 94 -4.86 -0.32 -14.08
N ASN A 95 -5.10 -1.48 -14.69
CA ASN A 95 -4.42 -1.85 -15.94
C ASN A 95 -4.59 -0.81 -17.04
N PRO A 96 -5.78 -0.24 -17.29
CA PRO A 96 -5.92 0.81 -18.30
C PRO A 96 -5.05 2.05 -18.00
N ILE A 97 -4.95 2.42 -16.72
CA ILE A 97 -4.14 3.57 -16.30
C ILE A 97 -2.66 3.26 -16.49
N VAL A 98 -2.23 2.08 -16.07
CA VAL A 98 -0.83 1.63 -16.21
C VAL A 98 -0.44 1.57 -17.67
N ASN A 99 -1.31 1.00 -18.53
CA ASN A 99 -1.03 0.90 -19.96
C ASN A 99 -0.89 2.26 -20.61
N GLU A 100 -1.77 3.20 -20.27
CA GLU A 100 -1.69 4.58 -20.76
C GLU A 100 -0.39 5.24 -20.32
N PHE A 101 -0.01 5.06 -19.05
CA PHE A 101 1.24 5.60 -18.53
C PHE A 101 2.45 5.03 -19.26
N LEU A 102 2.48 3.70 -19.46
CA LEU A 102 3.58 3.02 -20.10
C LEU A 102 3.71 3.46 -21.57
N ASP A 103 2.60 3.61 -22.27
CA ASP A 103 2.61 4.09 -23.65
C ASP A 103 3.19 5.50 -23.73
N THR A 104 2.73 6.39 -22.85
CA THR A 104 3.24 7.76 -22.79
C THR A 104 4.74 7.78 -22.45
N TYR A 105 5.16 6.95 -21.48
CA TYR A 105 6.56 6.85 -21.10
C TYR A 105 7.42 6.34 -22.23
N SER A 106 6.95 5.33 -22.96
CA SER A 106 7.69 4.77 -24.10
C SER A 106 7.89 5.81 -25.19
N GLU A 107 6.87 6.62 -25.49
CA GLU A 107 6.96 7.71 -26.46
C GLU A 107 7.99 8.76 -25.99
N ALA A 108 7.95 9.13 -24.71
CA ALA A 108 8.89 10.11 -24.15
C ALA A 108 10.34 9.60 -24.21
N GLU A 109 10.54 8.31 -23.95
CA GLU A 109 11.87 7.69 -24.04
C GLU A 109 12.38 7.65 -25.47
N ALA A 110 11.51 7.36 -26.43
CA ALA A 110 11.88 7.36 -27.85
C ALA A 110 12.29 8.77 -28.28
N ASP A 111 11.55 9.79 -27.90
CA ASP A 111 11.87 11.19 -28.22
C ASP A 111 13.19 11.62 -27.60
N ARG A 112 13.43 11.24 -26.36
CA ARG A 112 14.70 11.56 -25.68
C ARG A 112 15.87 10.83 -26.31
N GLY A 113 15.70 9.57 -26.68
CA GLY A 113 16.72 8.81 -27.38
C GLY A 113 17.12 9.46 -28.68
N THR A 114 16.13 9.87 -29.48
CA THR A 114 16.36 10.56 -30.74
C THR A 114 17.09 11.88 -30.53
N ALA A 115 16.69 12.66 -29.54
CA ALA A 115 17.33 13.94 -29.23
C ALA A 115 18.78 13.74 -28.78
N GLN A 116 19.05 12.72 -27.98
CA GLN A 116 20.40 12.41 -27.54
C GLN A 116 21.30 11.96 -28.71
N GLU A 117 20.77 11.16 -29.59
CA GLU A 117 21.49 10.73 -30.80
C GLU A 117 21.81 11.91 -31.67
N ALA A 118 20.87 12.82 -31.84
CA ALA A 118 21.08 14.02 -32.67
C ALA A 118 22.13 14.95 -32.07
N ALA A 119 22.25 14.97 -30.71
CA ALA A 119 23.22 15.80 -30.04
C ALA A 119 24.66 15.27 -30.08
N GLN A 120 24.83 14.02 -30.42
CA GLN A 120 26.14 13.39 -30.59
C GLN A 120 26.64 13.57 -32.01
#